data_3469d23656f0b6a0cf2afa8cb5c0b711
#
_entry.id   3469d23656f0b6a0cf2afa8cb5c0b711
#
_cell.length_a   1.000
_cell.length_b   1.000
_cell.length_c   1.000
_cell.angle_alpha   90.00
_cell.angle_beta   90.00
_cell.angle_gamma   90.00
#
_symmetry.space_group_name_H-M   'P 1'
#
loop_
_entity.id
_entity.type
_entity.pdbx_description
1 polymer ?
#
loop_
_entity_poly.entity_id
_entity_poly.type
_entity_poly.pdbx_seq_one_letter_code
_entity_poly.pdbx_strand_id
1 'polypeptide(L)'
;KLLEMARALMTNPVLVMLDEPMAGVNPALTQSLLDHILGLKKEGMTVLFVEHDMHMVRHIADWVVVMAEGKVVAEGPPDVVMKNPAVIDAYLGSHQDTDLGVVTGRITLPKTGKK
;
A
#
# COMPACT_ATOMS: atom_id res chain seq x y z
N LYS A 1 -1.15 -13.03 12.35
CA LYS A 1 -1.04 -12.58 10.94
C LYS A 1 -0.26 -13.57 10.07
N LEU A 2 0.98 -13.91 10.41
CA LEU A 2 1.77 -14.89 9.64
C LEU A 2 1.12 -16.29 9.62
N LEU A 3 0.52 -16.71 10.72
CA LEU A 3 -0.19 -17.98 10.80
C LEU A 3 -1.45 -17.98 9.91
N GLU A 4 -2.19 -16.90 9.88
CA GLU A 4 -3.36 -16.74 9.02
C GLU A 4 -2.98 -16.81 7.54
N MET A 5 -1.90 -16.13 7.17
CA MET A 5 -1.35 -16.20 5.81
C MET A 5 -0.91 -17.63 5.47
N ALA A 6 -0.18 -18.29 6.35
CA ALA A 6 0.26 -19.66 6.14
C ALA A 6 -0.93 -20.62 5.93
N ARG A 7 -2.00 -20.47 6.70
CA ARG A 7 -3.23 -21.26 6.52
C ARG A 7 -3.89 -21.03 5.16
N ALA A 8 -3.97 -19.78 4.72
CA ALA A 8 -4.52 -19.46 3.41
C ALA A 8 -3.69 -20.11 2.27
N LEU A 9 -2.38 -20.12 2.40
CA LEU A 9 -1.46 -20.68 1.40
C LEU A 9 -1.51 -22.20 1.33
N MET A 10 -1.96 -22.88 2.37
CA MET A 10 -2.07 -24.35 2.38
C MET A 10 -3.09 -24.88 1.37
N THR A 11 -3.99 -24.05 0.88
CA THR A 11 -4.98 -24.44 -0.14
C THR A 11 -4.44 -24.36 -1.58
N ASN A 12 -3.17 -24.05 -1.76
CA ASN A 12 -2.55 -23.83 -3.07
C ASN A 12 -3.33 -22.81 -3.95
N PRO A 13 -3.60 -21.61 -3.45
CA PRO A 13 -4.41 -20.64 -4.17
C PRO A 13 -3.66 -20.04 -5.36
N VAL A 14 -4.40 -19.58 -6.36
CA VAL A 14 -3.88 -18.75 -7.46
C VAL A 14 -3.97 -17.26 -7.13
N LEU A 15 -4.85 -16.90 -6.22
CA LEU A 15 -5.08 -15.55 -5.71
C LEU A 15 -5.14 -15.57 -4.19
N VAL A 16 -4.39 -14.70 -3.56
CA VAL A 16 -4.47 -14.41 -2.12
C VAL A 16 -4.97 -13.00 -1.91
N MET A 17 -5.95 -12.85 -1.02
CA MET A 17 -6.51 -11.56 -0.63
C MET A 17 -6.13 -11.26 0.81
N LEU A 18 -5.47 -10.14 1.04
CA LEU A 18 -4.96 -9.71 2.35
C LEU A 18 -5.57 -8.36 2.73
N ASP A 19 -6.29 -8.34 3.84
CA ASP A 19 -6.86 -7.12 4.39
C ASP A 19 -5.97 -6.58 5.49
N GLU A 20 -5.39 -5.40 5.24
CA GLU A 20 -4.44 -4.72 6.14
C GLU A 20 -3.39 -5.67 6.74
N PRO A 21 -2.59 -6.38 5.93
CA PRO A 21 -1.70 -7.42 6.42
C PRO A 21 -0.65 -6.90 7.40
N MET A 22 -0.34 -5.60 7.36
CA MET A 22 0.65 -4.98 8.25
C MET A 22 0.05 -4.45 9.56
N ALA A 23 -1.28 -4.40 9.71
CA ALA A 23 -1.92 -3.90 10.91
C ALA A 23 -1.53 -4.72 12.14
N GLY A 24 -1.00 -4.06 13.16
CA GLY A 24 -0.55 -4.69 14.41
C GLY A 24 0.69 -5.58 14.31
N VAL A 25 1.39 -5.55 13.18
CA VAL A 25 2.66 -6.28 13.01
C VAL A 25 3.79 -5.49 13.67
N ASN A 26 4.62 -6.19 14.45
CA ASN A 26 5.83 -5.62 15.00
C ASN A 26 6.74 -5.11 13.86
N PRO A 27 7.26 -3.88 13.93
CA PRO A 27 8.16 -3.34 12.90
C PRO A 27 9.33 -4.23 12.52
N ALA A 28 9.86 -5.00 13.47
CA ALA A 28 10.93 -5.97 13.21
C ALA A 28 10.50 -7.11 12.27
N LEU A 29 9.20 -7.43 12.22
CA LEU A 29 8.64 -8.48 11.37
C LEU A 29 8.06 -7.93 10.05
N THR A 30 7.91 -6.64 9.93
CA THR A 30 7.32 -6.00 8.75
C THR A 30 8.12 -6.33 7.49
N GLN A 31 9.43 -6.23 7.55
CA GLN A 31 10.28 -6.54 6.40
C GLN A 31 10.17 -8.03 6.00
N SER A 32 10.15 -8.92 6.98
CA SER A 32 9.97 -10.35 6.71
C SER A 32 8.64 -10.65 6.03
N LEU A 33 7.58 -9.99 6.46
CA LEU A 33 6.25 -10.16 5.84
C LEU A 33 6.21 -9.59 4.41
N LEU A 34 6.83 -8.45 4.17
CA LEU A 34 6.99 -7.88 2.82
C LEU A 34 7.76 -8.84 1.90
N ASP A 35 8.85 -9.40 2.38
CA ASP A 35 9.66 -10.36 1.62
C ASP A 35 8.87 -11.61 1.26
N HIS A 36 8.01 -12.09 2.17
CA HIS A 36 7.10 -13.20 1.89
C HIS A 36 6.09 -12.86 0.78
N ILE A 37 5.47 -11.70 0.84
CA ILE A 37 4.53 -11.25 -0.19
C ILE A 37 5.22 -11.12 -1.55
N LEU A 38 6.41 -10.54 -1.59
CA LEU A 38 7.20 -10.44 -2.82
C LEU A 38 7.62 -11.82 -3.34
N GLY A 39 7.92 -12.76 -2.44
CA GLY A 39 8.20 -14.15 -2.79
C GLY A 39 7.02 -14.84 -3.48
N LEU A 40 5.82 -14.65 -2.96
CA LEU A 40 4.59 -15.18 -3.58
C LEU A 40 4.39 -14.63 -5.00
N LYS A 41 4.63 -13.35 -5.21
CA LYS A 41 4.58 -12.74 -6.54
C LYS A 41 5.57 -13.38 -7.50
N LYS A 42 6.80 -13.62 -7.07
CA LYS A 42 7.85 -14.27 -7.88
C LYS A 42 7.47 -15.69 -8.28
N GLU A 43 6.72 -16.38 -7.45
CA GLU A 43 6.18 -17.73 -7.74
C GLU A 43 4.97 -17.70 -8.69
N GLY A 44 4.55 -16.53 -9.14
CA GLY A 44 3.43 -16.36 -10.08
C GLY A 44 2.07 -16.22 -9.42
N MET A 45 2.01 -16.07 -8.09
CA MET A 45 0.76 -15.86 -7.37
C MET A 45 0.27 -14.44 -7.54
N THR A 46 -1.03 -14.27 -7.74
CA THR A 46 -1.68 -12.96 -7.69
C THR A 46 -1.98 -12.61 -6.24
N VAL A 47 -1.53 -11.44 -5.80
CA VAL A 47 -1.77 -10.94 -4.45
C VAL A 47 -2.58 -9.65 -4.55
N LEU A 48 -3.77 -9.67 -3.97
CA LEU A 48 -4.59 -8.48 -3.75
C LEU A 48 -4.47 -8.11 -2.27
N PHE A 49 -4.10 -6.88 -1.97
CA PHE A 49 -4.06 -6.42 -0.58
C PHE A 49 -4.70 -5.04 -0.44
N VAL A 50 -5.30 -4.80 0.70
CA VAL A 50 -5.86 -3.51 1.09
C VAL A 50 -4.93 -2.91 2.13
N GLU A 51 -4.42 -1.72 1.87
CA GLU A 51 -3.55 -1.00 2.79
C GLU A 51 -3.76 0.51 2.68
N HIS A 52 -3.44 1.20 3.75
CA HIS A 52 -3.43 2.66 3.80
C HIS A 52 -2.01 3.23 3.98
N ASP A 53 -1.02 2.38 4.21
CA ASP A 53 0.39 2.77 4.24
C ASP A 53 0.92 2.88 2.79
N MET A 54 1.02 4.12 2.33
CA MET A 54 1.45 4.43 0.97
C MET A 54 2.90 4.01 0.69
N HIS A 55 3.74 3.99 1.72
CA HIS A 55 5.12 3.54 1.58
C HIS A 55 5.19 2.05 1.24
N MET A 56 4.41 1.24 1.95
CA MET A 56 4.29 -0.18 1.67
C MET A 56 3.68 -0.43 0.29
N VAL A 57 2.56 0.23 -0.02
CA VAL A 57 1.89 0.10 -1.32
C VAL A 57 2.87 0.38 -2.45
N ARG A 58 3.63 1.47 -2.36
CA ARG A 58 4.63 1.83 -3.38
C ARG A 58 5.72 0.78 -3.53
N HIS A 59 6.08 0.11 -2.45
CA HIS A 59 7.16 -0.87 -2.44
C HIS A 59 6.78 -2.20 -3.09
N ILE A 60 5.54 -2.66 -2.92
CA ILE A 60 5.15 -4.01 -3.32
C ILE A 60 4.08 -4.07 -4.42
N ALA A 61 3.29 -3.03 -4.64
CA ALA A 61 2.22 -3.05 -5.62
C ALA A 61 2.75 -2.82 -7.05
N ASP A 62 2.21 -3.58 -7.99
CA ASP A 62 2.40 -3.35 -9.42
C ASP A 62 1.32 -2.43 -9.98
N TRP A 63 0.11 -2.53 -9.42
CA TRP A 63 -1.06 -1.74 -9.78
C TRP A 63 -1.82 -1.34 -8.53
N VAL A 64 -2.28 -0.12 -8.47
CA VAL A 64 -3.02 0.43 -7.34
C VAL A 64 -4.38 0.92 -7.80
N VAL A 65 -5.41 0.57 -7.06
CA VAL A 65 -6.75 1.14 -7.18
C VAL A 65 -7.03 1.92 -5.91
N VAL A 66 -7.24 3.21 -6.05
CA VAL A 66 -7.55 4.10 -4.92
C VAL A 66 -9.04 4.29 -4.84
N MET A 67 -9.59 4.02 -3.66
CA MET A 67 -11.01 4.19 -3.37
C MET A 67 -11.21 5.22 -2.27
N ALA A 68 -12.17 6.09 -2.46
CA ALA A 68 -12.64 7.04 -1.47
C ALA A 68 -14.15 7.19 -1.59
N GLU A 69 -14.85 7.29 -0.47
CA GLU A 69 -16.31 7.46 -0.42
C GLU A 69 -17.09 6.45 -1.28
N GLY A 70 -16.63 5.19 -1.31
CA GLY A 70 -17.25 4.12 -2.06
C GLY A 70 -17.06 4.17 -3.58
N LYS A 71 -16.14 4.99 -4.07
CA LYS A 71 -15.85 5.15 -5.51
C LYS A 71 -14.37 4.95 -5.79
N VAL A 72 -14.07 4.50 -7.00
CA VAL A 72 -12.69 4.51 -7.50
C VAL A 72 -12.33 5.96 -7.89
N VAL A 73 -11.27 6.46 -7.29
CA VAL A 73 -10.77 7.84 -7.50
C VAL A 73 -9.68 7.87 -8.55
N ALA A 74 -8.82 6.85 -8.52
CA ALA A 74 -7.72 6.70 -9.46
C ALA A 74 -7.26 5.24 -9.50
N GLU A 75 -6.64 4.84 -10.60
CA GLU A 75 -5.95 3.57 -10.72
C GLU A 75 -4.73 3.67 -11.63
N GLY A 76 -3.75 2.82 -11.40
CA GLY A 76 -2.55 2.78 -12.21
C GLY A 76 -1.32 2.29 -11.44
N PRO A 77 -0.14 2.39 -12.04
CA PRO A 77 1.11 2.15 -11.34
C PRO A 77 1.26 3.05 -10.11
N PRO A 78 1.88 2.57 -9.02
CA PRO A 78 1.98 3.33 -7.77
C PRO A 78 2.51 4.75 -7.93
N ASP A 79 3.58 4.93 -8.69
CA ASP A 79 4.20 6.24 -8.87
C ASP A 79 3.32 7.25 -9.61
N VAL A 80 2.44 6.78 -10.48
CA VAL A 80 1.48 7.62 -11.21
C VAL A 80 0.32 8.00 -10.30
N VAL A 81 -0.24 7.01 -9.62
CA VAL A 81 -1.41 7.18 -8.74
C VAL A 81 -1.10 8.11 -7.58
N MET A 82 0.07 8.00 -6.99
CA MET A 82 0.48 8.83 -5.85
C MET A 82 0.72 10.31 -6.20
N LYS A 83 0.82 10.63 -7.48
CA LYS A 83 0.93 12.02 -7.97
C LYS A 83 -0.42 12.60 -8.39
N ASN A 84 -1.46 11.80 -8.40
CA ASN A 84 -2.78 12.23 -8.81
C ASN A 84 -3.37 13.21 -7.78
N PRO A 85 -3.80 14.42 -8.18
CA PRO A 85 -4.37 15.41 -7.26
C PRO A 85 -5.56 14.89 -6.47
N ALA A 86 -6.42 14.10 -7.09
CA ALA A 86 -7.59 13.50 -6.42
C ALA A 86 -7.20 12.53 -5.29
N VAL A 87 -6.10 11.80 -5.45
CA VAL A 87 -5.56 10.92 -4.40
C VAL A 87 -4.95 11.74 -3.27
N ILE A 88 -4.21 12.79 -3.63
CA ILE A 88 -3.62 13.71 -2.65
C ILE A 88 -4.71 14.36 -1.82
N ASP A 89 -5.77 14.86 -2.42
CA ASP A 89 -6.89 15.48 -1.73
C ASP A 89 -7.64 14.48 -0.83
N ALA A 90 -7.87 13.27 -1.31
CA ALA A 90 -8.62 12.26 -0.56
C ALA A 90 -7.85 11.70 0.64
N TYR A 91 -6.53 11.58 0.55
CA TYR A 91 -5.73 10.90 1.57
C TYR A 91 -4.69 11.79 2.25
N LEU A 92 -4.22 12.82 1.61
CA LEU A 92 -3.17 13.69 2.12
C LEU A 92 -3.71 15.08 2.50
N GLY A 93 -4.78 15.54 1.88
CA GLY A 93 -5.40 16.84 2.17
C GLY A 93 -6.27 16.84 3.42
N SER A 94 -6.89 15.72 3.76
CA SER A 94 -7.79 15.59 4.91
C SER A 94 -7.09 15.29 6.25
N HIS A 95 -5.80 15.03 6.22
CA HIS A 95 -5.00 14.63 7.37
C HIS A 95 -3.91 15.64 7.71
N GLN A 96 -4.23 16.93 7.73
CA GLN A 96 -3.26 17.96 8.10
C GLN A 96 -2.78 17.89 9.56
N ASP A 97 -3.36 17.04 10.40
CA ASP A 97 -3.08 17.03 11.85
C ASP A 97 -2.47 15.74 12.41
N THR A 98 -2.26 14.72 11.63
CA THR A 98 -1.63 13.51 12.13
C THR A 98 -0.46 13.11 11.24
N ASP A 99 0.70 12.91 11.83
CA ASP A 99 1.90 12.17 11.38
C ASP A 99 2.18 12.01 9.85
N LEU A 100 1.22 12.36 9.03
CA LEU A 100 1.31 12.42 7.58
C LEU A 100 2.22 13.56 7.11
N GLY A 101 2.52 14.52 7.97
CA GLY A 101 3.53 15.52 7.68
C GLY A 101 4.89 14.88 7.39
N VAL A 102 5.17 13.76 8.03
CA VAL A 102 6.37 12.96 7.78
C VAL A 102 6.23 12.15 6.49
N VAL A 103 5.05 11.62 6.22
CA VAL A 103 4.76 10.90 4.98
C VAL A 103 4.71 11.86 3.79
N THR A 104 4.11 13.03 3.96
CA THR A 104 4.06 14.07 2.93
C THR A 104 5.45 14.64 2.65
N GLY A 105 6.28 14.79 3.66
CA GLY A 105 7.68 15.17 3.50
C GLY A 105 8.51 14.09 2.81
N ARG A 106 8.13 12.82 2.95
CA ARG A 106 8.81 11.67 2.32
C ARG A 106 8.29 11.35 0.92
N ILE A 107 7.04 11.61 0.67
CA ILE A 107 6.49 11.55 -0.68
C ILE A 107 7.05 12.73 -1.47
N THR A 108 8.16 13.30 -1.04
CA THR A 108 8.88 14.30 -1.80
C THR A 108 8.03 14.84 -2.96
N LEU A 109 6.92 15.43 -2.60
CA LEU A 109 6.35 16.40 -3.49
C LEU A 109 7.51 17.39 -3.66
N PRO A 110 8.04 17.57 -4.84
CA PRO A 110 9.05 18.58 -5.04
C PRO A 110 8.44 19.81 -4.39
N LYS A 111 9.11 20.36 -3.40
CA LYS A 111 8.76 21.69 -2.91
C LYS A 111 8.70 22.51 -4.16
N THR A 112 7.49 22.72 -4.66
CA THR A 112 7.28 23.65 -5.76
C THR A 112 7.90 24.92 -5.27
N GLY A 113 9.03 25.23 -5.85
CA GLY A 113 9.84 26.33 -5.41
C GLY A 113 8.93 27.55 -5.33
N LYS A 114 8.82 28.09 -4.17
CA LYS A 114 8.40 29.47 -4.04
C LYS A 114 9.38 30.28 -4.88
N LYS A 115 8.89 30.68 -5.97
CA LYS A 115 9.35 31.95 -6.50
C LYS A 115 8.47 33.06 -5.94
#